data_e0ea0142f7518cb7913c3af292adcaf0
#
_entry.id   e0ea0142f7518cb7913c3af292adcaf0
#
_cell.length_a   1.000
_cell.length_b   1.000
_cell.length_c   1.000
_cell.angle_alpha   90.00
_cell.angle_beta   90.00
_cell.angle_gamma   90.00
#
_symmetry.space_group_name_H-M   'P 1'
#
loop_
_entity.id
_entity.type
_entity.pdbx_description
1 polymer ?
#
loop_
_entity_poly.entity_id
_entity_poly.type
_entity_poly.pdbx_seq_one_letter_code
_entity_poly.pdbx_strand_id
1 'polypeptide(L)'
;MTRTTGDSAAVQTLRWKDGRLEMIDQRVLPERFEYRPYRNAVEVADGIRSMVVRGAPAIGCAAAYGVALEARARQGESPDAFFVALDRGFAALAASRPTAVNLFWALARMRAVCDARRAQVPASIADALLQEAHEISAEDVRINRAMGAHGAALLADGARVLTHCNAGALATAGHGTALGVIRSACEAGKRISVVADETRPFLQGARLTAWEMVQEQIPVTLITDNM
;
A
#
# COMPACT_ATOMS: atom_id res chain seq x y z
N MET A 1 -10.26 3.31 -24.23
CA MET A 1 -10.14 1.85 -24.13
C MET A 1 -11.14 1.37 -23.11
N THR A 2 -12.22 0.79 -23.58
CA THR A 2 -13.35 0.28 -22.80
C THR A 2 -12.90 -1.00 -22.06
N ARG A 3 -12.88 -0.96 -20.74
CA ARG A 3 -12.80 -2.16 -19.91
C ARG A 3 -14.14 -2.90 -20.02
N THR A 4 -14.11 -4.17 -20.38
CA THR A 4 -15.25 -5.09 -20.34
C THR A 4 -15.79 -5.15 -18.91
N THR A 5 -17.09 -4.96 -18.77
CA THR A 5 -17.89 -5.12 -17.56
C THR A 5 -17.82 -6.58 -17.09
N GLY A 6 -17.04 -6.84 -16.03
CA GLY A 6 -16.95 -8.17 -15.42
C GLY A 6 -15.72 -8.29 -14.56
N ASP A 7 -15.82 -7.97 -13.32
CA ASP A 7 -14.90 -7.97 -12.20
C ASP A 7 -14.47 -6.56 -11.78
N SER A 8 -15.20 -5.99 -10.83
CA SER A 8 -14.71 -4.85 -10.04
C SER A 8 -13.67 -5.37 -9.02
N ALA A 9 -12.57 -5.90 -9.53
CA ALA A 9 -11.46 -6.26 -8.67
C ALA A 9 -11.00 -4.98 -7.96
N ALA A 10 -11.14 -4.95 -6.64
CA ALA A 10 -10.70 -3.84 -5.81
C ALA A 10 -9.27 -3.42 -6.19
N VAL A 11 -9.01 -2.14 -6.24
CA VAL A 11 -7.68 -1.59 -6.56
C VAL A 11 -6.65 -2.17 -5.59
N GLN A 12 -5.72 -2.97 -6.10
CA GLN A 12 -4.62 -3.54 -5.32
C GLN A 12 -3.37 -2.68 -5.53
N THR A 13 -3.07 -1.84 -4.55
CA THR A 13 -1.88 -0.96 -4.59
C THR A 13 -0.59 -1.74 -4.71
N LEU A 14 -0.53 -2.88 -4.04
CA LEU A 14 0.59 -3.81 -3.94
C LEU A 14 0.09 -5.21 -4.24
N ARG A 15 0.81 -5.97 -5.05
CA ARG A 15 0.50 -7.39 -5.26
C ARG A 15 1.76 -8.22 -5.43
N TRP A 16 1.78 -9.37 -4.81
CA TRP A 16 2.82 -10.37 -5.03
C TRP A 16 2.43 -11.24 -6.23
N LYS A 17 3.28 -11.26 -7.23
CA LYS A 17 3.02 -12.04 -8.46
C LYS A 17 4.33 -12.58 -9.03
N ASP A 18 4.35 -13.87 -9.34
CA ASP A 18 5.48 -14.55 -9.98
C ASP A 18 6.84 -14.27 -9.30
N GLY A 19 6.85 -14.28 -7.95
CA GLY A 19 8.04 -14.03 -7.16
C GLY A 19 8.51 -12.57 -7.14
N ARG A 20 7.65 -11.62 -7.50
CA ARG A 20 7.93 -10.18 -7.55
C ARG A 20 6.87 -9.40 -6.80
N LEU A 21 7.25 -8.24 -6.31
CA LEU A 21 6.30 -7.24 -5.86
C LEU A 21 5.95 -6.35 -7.06
N GLU A 22 4.67 -6.23 -7.37
CA GLU A 22 4.18 -5.23 -8.32
C GLU A 22 3.48 -4.11 -7.55
N MET A 23 3.82 -2.86 -7.84
CA MET A 23 3.20 -1.66 -7.26
C MET A 23 2.58 -0.80 -8.36
N ILE A 24 1.40 -0.23 -8.12
CA ILE A 24 0.81 0.77 -9.00
C ILE A 24 1.72 1.99 -9.04
N ASP A 25 2.11 2.45 -10.23
CA ASP A 25 2.83 3.71 -10.36
C ASP A 25 1.87 4.90 -10.18
N GLN A 26 1.78 5.38 -8.94
CA GLN A 26 0.87 6.48 -8.59
C GLN A 26 1.30 7.83 -9.17
N ARG A 27 2.51 7.95 -9.71
CA ARG A 27 3.01 9.19 -10.32
C ARG A 27 2.36 9.49 -11.66
N VAL A 28 1.92 8.43 -12.35
CA VAL A 28 1.31 8.54 -13.68
C VAL A 28 -0.22 8.46 -13.66
N LEU A 29 -0.82 8.24 -12.48
CA LEU A 29 -2.26 8.37 -12.30
C LEU A 29 -2.68 9.87 -12.36
N PRO A 30 -3.85 10.18 -12.91
CA PRO A 30 -4.90 9.30 -13.47
C PRO A 30 -4.68 8.94 -14.94
N GLU A 31 -3.68 9.51 -15.61
CA GLU A 31 -3.49 9.39 -17.07
C GLU A 31 -3.24 7.95 -17.52
N ARG A 32 -2.46 7.19 -16.71
CA ARG A 32 -2.12 5.80 -16.99
C ARG A 32 -2.24 4.95 -15.74
N PHE A 33 -2.80 3.75 -15.89
CA PHE A 33 -2.85 2.74 -14.85
C PHE A 33 -1.88 1.62 -15.21
N GLU A 34 -0.75 1.57 -14.51
CA GLU A 34 0.30 0.58 -14.75
C GLU A 34 0.91 0.07 -13.46
N TYR A 35 1.29 -1.21 -13.46
CA TYR A 35 2.06 -1.83 -12.39
C TYR A 35 3.54 -1.85 -12.76
N ARG A 36 4.40 -1.55 -11.79
CA ARG A 36 5.85 -1.70 -11.89
C ARG A 36 6.32 -2.89 -11.06
N PRO A 37 7.07 -3.83 -11.64
CA PRO A 37 7.63 -4.96 -10.90
C PRO A 37 8.94 -4.59 -10.20
N TYR A 38 9.15 -5.18 -9.01
CA TYR A 38 10.33 -5.00 -8.15
C TYR A 38 10.87 -6.36 -7.74
N ARG A 39 12.20 -6.52 -7.66
CA ARG A 39 12.87 -7.80 -7.47
C ARG A 39 13.79 -7.87 -6.26
N ASN A 40 14.12 -6.74 -5.63
CA ASN A 40 15.01 -6.65 -4.48
C ASN A 40 14.68 -5.41 -3.62
N ALA A 41 15.31 -5.33 -2.44
CA ALA A 41 15.09 -4.27 -1.48
C ALA A 41 15.45 -2.87 -2.03
N VAL A 42 16.51 -2.77 -2.83
CA VAL A 42 16.99 -1.48 -3.36
C VAL A 42 15.99 -0.92 -4.36
N GLU A 43 15.48 -1.75 -5.27
CA GLU A 43 14.45 -1.33 -6.22
C GLU A 43 13.17 -0.86 -5.50
N VAL A 44 12.73 -1.58 -4.45
CA VAL A 44 11.57 -1.18 -3.63
C VAL A 44 11.84 0.15 -2.91
N ALA A 45 13.03 0.32 -2.33
CA ALA A 45 13.43 1.57 -1.69
C ALA A 45 13.39 2.76 -2.67
N ASP A 46 13.82 2.56 -3.91
CA ASP A 46 13.72 3.58 -4.96
C ASP A 46 12.27 3.88 -5.36
N GLY A 47 11.42 2.85 -5.42
CA GLY A 47 9.98 3.01 -5.64
C GLY A 47 9.28 3.83 -4.54
N ILE A 48 9.65 3.60 -3.28
CA ILE A 48 9.16 4.37 -2.12
C ILE A 48 9.70 5.81 -2.18
N ARG A 49 11.00 5.99 -2.40
CA ARG A 49 11.64 7.32 -2.46
C ARG A 49 11.08 8.17 -3.58
N SER A 50 10.88 7.59 -4.75
CA SER A 50 10.34 8.28 -5.94
C SER A 50 8.81 8.41 -5.94
N MET A 51 8.13 8.00 -4.86
CA MET A 51 6.67 8.05 -4.71
C MET A 51 5.88 7.24 -5.75
N VAL A 52 6.44 6.16 -6.28
CA VAL A 52 5.65 5.16 -7.00
C VAL A 52 4.55 4.63 -6.09
N VAL A 53 4.91 4.37 -4.84
CA VAL A 53 3.98 4.10 -3.74
C VAL A 53 4.14 5.18 -2.67
N ARG A 54 3.03 5.63 -2.06
CA ARG A 54 2.95 6.60 -0.98
C ARG A 54 1.80 6.24 -0.03
N GLY A 55 1.73 6.91 1.13
CA GLY A 55 0.82 6.56 2.22
C GLY A 55 1.51 5.62 3.22
N ALA A 56 1.38 5.95 4.52
CA ALA A 56 2.14 5.27 5.56
C ALA A 56 1.95 3.74 5.57
N PRO A 57 0.72 3.20 5.52
CA PRO A 57 0.52 1.76 5.50
C PRO A 57 1.09 1.08 4.24
N ALA A 58 0.83 1.66 3.06
CA ALA A 58 1.34 1.10 1.80
C ALA A 58 2.88 1.07 1.76
N ILE A 59 3.55 2.10 2.30
CA ILE A 59 5.01 2.15 2.43
C ILE A 59 5.51 1.03 3.35
N GLY A 60 4.84 0.80 4.49
CA GLY A 60 5.18 -0.29 5.41
C GLY A 60 5.06 -1.66 4.76
N CYS A 61 3.95 -1.92 4.07
CA CYS A 61 3.73 -3.17 3.32
C CYS A 61 4.78 -3.35 2.20
N ALA A 62 5.06 -2.29 1.43
CA ALA A 62 6.08 -2.32 0.39
C ALA A 62 7.47 -2.66 0.95
N ALA A 63 7.84 -2.06 2.09
CA ALA A 63 9.11 -2.33 2.75
C ALA A 63 9.20 -3.78 3.25
N ALA A 64 8.13 -4.34 3.82
CA ALA A 64 8.09 -5.74 4.23
C ALA A 64 8.34 -6.69 3.05
N TYR A 65 7.66 -6.45 1.92
CA TYR A 65 7.93 -7.21 0.69
C TYR A 65 9.34 -6.98 0.15
N GLY A 66 9.89 -5.76 0.28
CA GLY A 66 11.28 -5.46 -0.10
C GLY A 66 12.29 -6.33 0.65
N VAL A 67 12.10 -6.51 1.97
CA VAL A 67 12.92 -7.43 2.78
C VAL A 67 12.76 -8.87 2.32
N ALA A 68 11.52 -9.32 2.07
CA ALA A 68 11.25 -10.68 1.58
C ALA A 68 11.88 -10.95 0.21
N LEU A 69 11.86 -9.97 -0.71
CA LEU A 69 12.50 -10.06 -2.02
C LEU A 69 14.02 -10.22 -1.89
N GLU A 70 14.67 -9.42 -1.03
CA GLU A 70 16.11 -9.54 -0.79
C GLU A 70 16.46 -10.91 -0.22
N ALA A 71 15.70 -11.38 0.79
CA ALA A 71 15.89 -12.70 1.36
C ALA A 71 15.78 -13.82 0.32
N ARG A 72 14.76 -13.77 -0.53
CA ARG A 72 14.58 -14.77 -1.60
C ARG A 72 15.69 -14.73 -2.66
N ALA A 73 16.16 -13.53 -3.01
CA ALA A 73 17.26 -13.39 -3.96
C ALA A 73 18.58 -13.98 -3.44
N ARG A 74 18.76 -14.05 -2.10
CA ARG A 74 19.98 -14.49 -1.44
C ARG A 74 19.87 -15.84 -0.74
N GLN A 75 18.74 -16.54 -0.85
CA GLN A 75 18.47 -17.78 -0.11
C GLN A 75 19.44 -18.95 -0.38
N GLY A 76 20.18 -18.91 -1.49
CA GLY A 76 21.20 -19.89 -1.84
C GLY A 76 22.62 -19.54 -1.39
N GLU A 77 22.83 -18.40 -0.73
CA GLU A 77 24.13 -17.95 -0.25
C GLU A 77 24.49 -18.58 1.10
N SER A 78 25.76 -18.42 1.53
CA SER A 78 26.16 -18.81 2.88
C SER A 78 25.40 -17.96 3.92
N PRO A 79 25.20 -18.48 5.16
CA PRO A 79 24.49 -17.70 6.20
C PRO A 79 25.08 -16.30 6.41
N ASP A 80 26.39 -16.18 6.47
CA ASP A 80 27.05 -14.88 6.68
C ASP A 80 26.79 -13.90 5.53
N ALA A 81 26.92 -14.36 4.28
CA ALA A 81 26.65 -13.54 3.09
C ALA A 81 25.17 -13.13 3.02
N PHE A 82 24.26 -14.05 3.35
CA PHE A 82 22.83 -13.80 3.42
C PHE A 82 22.49 -12.68 4.41
N PHE A 83 23.00 -12.74 5.64
CA PHE A 83 22.71 -11.71 6.64
C PHE A 83 23.32 -10.36 6.31
N VAL A 84 24.55 -10.35 5.75
CA VAL A 84 25.16 -9.09 5.26
C VAL A 84 24.32 -8.45 4.15
N ALA A 85 23.79 -9.24 3.22
CA ALA A 85 22.92 -8.72 2.16
C ALA A 85 21.59 -8.20 2.72
N LEU A 86 20.95 -8.94 3.64
CA LEU A 86 19.72 -8.51 4.33
C LEU A 86 19.94 -7.19 5.08
N ASP A 87 21.02 -7.03 5.81
CA ASP A 87 21.31 -5.80 6.55
C ASP A 87 21.45 -4.60 5.62
N ARG A 88 22.07 -4.77 4.45
CA ARG A 88 22.11 -3.74 3.39
C ARG A 88 20.71 -3.43 2.86
N GLY A 89 19.87 -4.45 2.63
CA GLY A 89 18.48 -4.29 2.21
C GLY A 89 17.65 -3.49 3.23
N PHE A 90 17.75 -3.84 4.51
CA PHE A 90 17.11 -3.09 5.60
C PHE A 90 17.56 -1.63 5.63
N ALA A 91 18.87 -1.38 5.51
CA ALA A 91 19.41 -0.02 5.51
C ALA A 91 18.92 0.79 4.31
N ALA A 92 18.88 0.20 3.11
CA ALA A 92 18.38 0.86 1.90
C ALA A 92 16.90 1.25 2.04
N LEU A 93 16.07 0.34 2.55
CA LEU A 93 14.65 0.60 2.80
C LEU A 93 14.45 1.68 3.87
N ALA A 94 15.16 1.61 5.00
CA ALA A 94 15.08 2.62 6.06
C ALA A 94 15.43 4.03 5.57
N ALA A 95 16.42 4.14 4.67
CA ALA A 95 16.83 5.41 4.09
C ALA A 95 15.87 5.96 3.02
N SER A 96 14.86 5.18 2.58
CA SER A 96 13.96 5.60 1.50
C SER A 96 13.04 6.75 1.90
N ARG A 97 12.49 6.73 3.14
CA ARG A 97 11.66 7.80 3.73
C ARG A 97 11.85 7.89 5.26
N PRO A 98 12.84 8.66 5.73
CA PRO A 98 13.26 8.66 7.15
C PRO A 98 12.19 9.09 8.16
N THR A 99 11.11 9.74 7.73
CA THR A 99 10.02 10.21 8.59
C THR A 99 8.78 9.29 8.60
N ALA A 100 8.79 8.22 7.82
CA ALA A 100 7.64 7.34 7.66
C ALA A 100 7.59 6.29 8.78
N VAL A 101 6.82 6.55 9.85
CA VAL A 101 6.72 5.68 11.04
C VAL A 101 6.38 4.23 10.69
N ASN A 102 5.41 4.01 9.80
CA ASN A 102 5.02 2.65 9.39
C ASN A 102 6.13 1.88 8.65
N LEU A 103 7.03 2.59 7.96
CA LEU A 103 8.21 1.98 7.37
C LEU A 103 9.08 1.32 8.45
N PHE A 104 9.42 2.06 9.50
CA PHE A 104 10.26 1.54 10.59
C PHE A 104 9.55 0.46 11.40
N TRP A 105 8.24 0.59 11.63
CA TRP A 105 7.44 -0.45 12.26
C TRP A 105 7.49 -1.77 11.48
N ALA A 106 7.28 -1.71 10.16
CA ALA A 106 7.34 -2.90 9.31
C ALA A 106 8.74 -3.52 9.29
N LEU A 107 9.79 -2.69 9.15
CA LEU A 107 11.17 -3.15 9.19
C LEU A 107 11.54 -3.80 10.53
N ALA A 108 11.10 -3.24 11.67
CA ALA A 108 11.31 -3.82 12.99
C ALA A 108 10.62 -5.19 13.13
N ARG A 109 9.39 -5.32 12.64
CA ARG A 109 8.62 -6.56 12.63
C ARG A 109 9.30 -7.63 11.77
N MET A 110 9.77 -7.27 10.57
CA MET A 110 10.54 -8.16 9.69
C MET A 110 11.87 -8.56 10.32
N ARG A 111 12.55 -7.63 11.01
CA ARG A 111 13.80 -7.90 11.74
C ARG A 111 13.58 -8.92 12.85
N ALA A 112 12.53 -8.79 13.63
CA ALA A 112 12.20 -9.74 14.70
C ALA A 112 11.99 -11.17 14.17
N VAL A 113 11.33 -11.32 13.02
CA VAL A 113 11.16 -12.62 12.34
C VAL A 113 12.50 -13.21 11.92
N CYS A 114 13.38 -12.37 11.34
CA CYS A 114 14.73 -12.76 10.92
C CYS A 114 15.59 -13.22 12.11
N ASP A 115 15.62 -12.43 13.18
CA ASP A 115 16.45 -12.70 14.37
C ASP A 115 15.98 -13.95 15.11
N ALA A 116 14.68 -14.17 15.24
CA ALA A 116 14.11 -15.37 15.85
C ALA A 116 14.45 -16.67 15.09
N ARG A 117 14.86 -16.56 13.82
CA ARG A 117 15.20 -17.71 12.96
C ARG A 117 16.68 -17.77 12.56
N ARG A 118 17.54 -16.98 13.22
CA ARG A 118 18.93 -16.78 12.83
C ARG A 118 19.75 -18.09 12.69
N ALA A 119 19.36 -19.14 13.43
CA ALA A 119 20.01 -20.45 13.38
C ALA A 119 19.49 -21.37 12.23
N GLN A 120 18.48 -20.94 11.49
CA GLN A 120 17.90 -21.70 10.38
C GLN A 120 18.65 -21.45 9.08
N VAL A 121 18.41 -22.31 8.09
CA VAL A 121 18.97 -22.14 6.73
C VAL A 121 18.35 -20.92 6.06
N PRO A 122 19.10 -20.18 5.20
CA PRO A 122 18.62 -18.97 4.52
C PRO A 122 17.27 -19.14 3.79
N ALA A 123 17.04 -20.28 3.15
CA ALA A 123 15.78 -20.56 2.44
C ALA A 123 14.57 -20.55 3.39
N SER A 124 14.69 -21.17 4.56
CA SER A 124 13.61 -21.18 5.57
C SER A 124 13.34 -19.80 6.14
N ILE A 125 14.39 -18.98 6.33
CA ILE A 125 14.25 -17.58 6.74
C ILE A 125 13.53 -16.77 5.65
N ALA A 126 13.90 -16.95 4.39
CA ALA A 126 13.29 -16.25 3.25
C ALA A 126 11.79 -16.56 3.12
N ASP A 127 11.39 -17.83 3.30
CA ASP A 127 9.98 -18.22 3.27
C ASP A 127 9.20 -17.61 4.45
N ALA A 128 9.79 -17.61 5.65
CA ALA A 128 9.16 -16.99 6.82
C ALA A 128 9.00 -15.47 6.67
N LEU A 129 9.99 -14.78 6.08
CA LEU A 129 9.92 -13.35 5.80
C LEU A 129 8.85 -13.03 4.74
N LEU A 130 8.72 -13.87 3.71
CA LEU A 130 7.64 -13.69 2.72
C LEU A 130 6.26 -13.88 3.36
N GLN A 131 6.11 -14.91 4.19
CA GLN A 131 4.85 -15.15 4.90
C GLN A 131 4.49 -13.97 5.82
N GLU A 132 5.47 -13.40 6.52
CA GLU A 132 5.27 -12.23 7.36
C GLU A 132 4.88 -10.99 6.55
N ALA A 133 5.48 -10.77 5.37
CA ALA A 133 5.09 -9.67 4.49
C ALA A 133 3.64 -9.83 3.99
N HIS A 134 3.20 -11.05 3.70
CA HIS A 134 1.80 -11.33 3.37
C HIS A 134 0.88 -11.03 4.55
N GLU A 135 1.28 -11.43 5.77
CA GLU A 135 0.48 -11.18 6.98
C GLU A 135 0.37 -9.68 7.30
N ILE A 136 1.46 -8.92 7.19
CA ILE A 136 1.44 -7.44 7.34
C ILE A 136 0.43 -6.82 6.38
N SER A 137 0.45 -7.25 5.11
CA SER A 137 -0.48 -6.73 4.09
C SER A 137 -1.94 -7.14 4.37
N ALA A 138 -2.18 -8.38 4.76
CA ALA A 138 -3.52 -8.87 5.09
C ALA A 138 -4.07 -8.21 6.36
N GLU A 139 -3.23 -8.00 7.36
CA GLU A 139 -3.58 -7.32 8.61
C GLU A 139 -3.99 -5.87 8.35
N ASP A 140 -3.25 -5.14 7.51
CA ASP A 140 -3.60 -3.78 7.10
C ASP A 140 -5.02 -3.73 6.50
N VAL A 141 -5.33 -4.64 5.58
CA VAL A 141 -6.68 -4.71 4.99
C VAL A 141 -7.74 -5.02 6.05
N ARG A 142 -7.49 -5.95 6.97
CA ARG A 142 -8.45 -6.29 8.05
C ARG A 142 -8.71 -5.09 8.96
N ILE A 143 -7.66 -4.39 9.38
CA ILE A 143 -7.75 -3.20 10.24
C ILE A 143 -8.54 -2.10 9.52
N ASN A 144 -8.23 -1.83 8.26
CA ASN A 144 -8.90 -0.80 7.48
C ASN A 144 -10.38 -1.13 7.24
N ARG A 145 -10.74 -2.39 7.00
CA ARG A 145 -12.15 -2.81 6.90
C ARG A 145 -12.89 -2.67 8.23
N ALA A 146 -12.27 -3.02 9.34
CA ALA A 146 -12.87 -2.83 10.67
C ALA A 146 -13.11 -1.34 10.97
N MET A 147 -12.11 -0.50 10.71
CA MET A 147 -12.22 0.96 10.82
C MET A 147 -13.33 1.50 9.91
N GLY A 148 -13.37 1.04 8.66
CA GLY A 148 -14.38 1.40 7.67
C GLY A 148 -15.80 1.08 8.15
N ALA A 149 -16.02 -0.11 8.70
CA ALA A 149 -17.31 -0.53 9.23
C ALA A 149 -17.78 0.37 10.39
N HIS A 150 -16.90 0.67 11.34
CA HIS A 150 -17.21 1.59 12.46
C HIS A 150 -17.53 3.01 11.96
N GLY A 151 -16.73 3.55 11.03
CA GLY A 151 -16.96 4.87 10.46
C GLY A 151 -18.23 4.94 9.61
N ALA A 152 -18.52 3.88 8.83
CA ALA A 152 -19.73 3.81 8.01
C ALA A 152 -21.02 3.88 8.85
N ALA A 153 -21.00 3.34 10.07
CA ALA A 153 -22.15 3.43 10.98
C ALA A 153 -22.52 4.88 11.37
N LEU A 154 -21.57 5.79 11.31
CA LEU A 154 -21.77 7.21 11.63
C LEU A 154 -22.32 8.03 10.46
N LEU A 155 -22.27 7.51 9.24
CA LEU A 155 -22.75 8.19 8.04
C LEU A 155 -24.24 7.88 7.80
N ALA A 156 -25.05 8.92 7.58
CA ALA A 156 -26.42 8.75 7.14
C ALA A 156 -26.49 8.33 5.66
N ASP A 157 -27.60 7.69 5.26
CA ASP A 157 -27.89 7.53 3.81
C ASP A 157 -28.08 8.91 3.18
N GLY A 158 -27.51 9.13 1.99
CA GLY A 158 -27.51 10.40 1.31
C GLY A 158 -26.40 11.36 1.81
N ALA A 159 -25.51 10.94 2.70
CA ALA A 159 -24.45 11.80 3.22
C ALA A 159 -23.52 12.32 2.12
N ARG A 160 -23.11 13.59 2.29
CA ARG A 160 -22.07 14.24 1.48
C ARG A 160 -20.82 14.39 2.34
N VAL A 161 -19.73 13.73 1.94
CA VAL A 161 -18.50 13.61 2.72
C VAL A 161 -17.39 14.41 2.08
N LEU A 162 -16.82 15.37 2.84
CA LEU A 162 -15.60 16.08 2.45
C LEU A 162 -14.38 15.24 2.81
N THR A 163 -13.41 15.16 1.90
CA THR A 163 -12.14 14.48 2.14
C THR A 163 -10.97 15.28 1.58
N HIS A 164 -9.81 15.13 2.22
CA HIS A 164 -8.56 15.80 1.87
C HIS A 164 -7.46 14.78 1.59
N CYS A 165 -6.55 15.09 0.67
CA CYS A 165 -5.44 14.22 0.26
C CYS A 165 -5.93 12.88 -0.32
N ASN A 166 -5.17 11.82 -0.12
CA ASN A 166 -5.58 10.47 -0.46
C ASN A 166 -5.28 9.51 0.72
N ALA A 167 -6.34 9.04 1.33
CA ALA A 167 -6.33 8.04 2.39
C ALA A 167 -7.19 6.82 1.97
N GLY A 168 -7.06 6.44 0.71
CA GLY A 168 -7.76 5.34 0.08
C GLY A 168 -6.92 4.07 -0.05
N ALA A 169 -7.37 3.17 -0.95
CA ALA A 169 -6.68 1.92 -1.24
C ALA A 169 -5.25 2.16 -1.73
N LEU A 170 -5.01 3.22 -2.50
CA LEU A 170 -3.68 3.61 -2.98
C LEU A 170 -2.70 3.99 -1.87
N ALA A 171 -3.19 4.35 -0.68
CA ALA A 171 -2.36 4.70 0.49
C ALA A 171 -2.14 3.54 1.47
N THR A 172 -2.76 2.39 1.23
CA THR A 172 -2.78 1.19 2.10
C THR A 172 -2.51 -0.06 1.28
N ALA A 173 -2.56 -1.24 1.90
CA ALA A 173 -2.52 -2.50 1.16
C ALA A 173 -3.81 -2.75 0.35
N GLY A 174 -4.89 -2.06 0.72
CA GLY A 174 -6.21 -2.14 0.09
C GLY A 174 -7.27 -1.49 0.98
N HIS A 175 -8.50 -1.32 0.53
CA HIS A 175 -9.65 -0.73 1.21
C HIS A 175 -9.49 0.76 1.59
N GLY A 176 -8.37 1.17 2.18
CA GLY A 176 -8.13 2.54 2.64
C GLY A 176 -8.66 2.84 4.04
N THR A 177 -8.25 3.98 4.58
CA THR A 177 -8.71 4.49 5.90
C THR A 177 -9.93 5.40 5.73
N ALA A 178 -9.75 6.70 5.48
CA ALA A 178 -10.87 7.64 5.30
C ALA A 178 -11.77 7.25 4.10
N LEU A 179 -11.19 6.93 2.95
CA LEU A 179 -11.96 6.43 1.81
C LEU A 179 -12.52 5.03 2.07
N GLY A 180 -11.90 4.25 2.97
CA GLY A 180 -12.42 2.97 3.46
C GLY A 180 -13.74 3.12 4.20
N VAL A 181 -13.94 4.20 4.97
CA VAL A 181 -15.23 4.53 5.60
C VAL A 181 -16.30 4.75 4.53
N ILE A 182 -15.98 5.51 3.48
CA ILE A 182 -16.89 5.78 2.36
C ILE A 182 -17.25 4.48 1.64
N ARG A 183 -16.24 3.62 1.33
CA ARG A 183 -16.46 2.31 0.71
C ARG A 183 -17.37 1.43 1.54
N SER A 184 -17.07 1.29 2.82
CA SER A 184 -17.87 0.48 3.74
C SER A 184 -19.31 0.98 3.84
N ALA A 185 -19.55 2.30 3.78
CA ALA A 185 -20.89 2.86 3.75
C ALA A 185 -21.62 2.50 2.44
N CYS A 186 -20.95 2.59 1.28
CA CYS A 186 -21.49 2.20 -0.01
C CYS A 186 -21.74 0.67 -0.08
N GLU A 187 -20.81 -0.15 0.43
CA GLU A 187 -20.97 -1.61 0.54
C GLU A 187 -22.17 -1.98 1.42
N ALA A 188 -22.48 -1.18 2.44
CA ALA A 188 -23.67 -1.32 3.28
C ALA A 188 -24.97 -0.77 2.62
N GLY A 189 -24.93 -0.40 1.34
CA GLY A 189 -26.09 0.07 0.57
C GLY A 189 -26.44 1.55 0.76
N LYS A 190 -25.59 2.35 1.43
CA LYS A 190 -25.82 3.78 1.59
C LYS A 190 -25.41 4.55 0.32
N ARG A 191 -26.17 5.57 -0.01
CA ARG A 191 -25.85 6.51 -1.11
C ARG A 191 -24.94 7.60 -0.55
N ILE A 192 -23.67 7.57 -0.92
CA ILE A 192 -22.68 8.55 -0.48
C ILE A 192 -22.22 9.36 -1.68
N SER A 193 -22.04 10.66 -1.51
CA SER A 193 -21.33 11.53 -2.44
C SER A 193 -20.10 12.12 -1.77
N VAL A 194 -19.03 12.32 -2.55
CA VAL A 194 -17.73 12.78 -2.05
C VAL A 194 -17.43 14.16 -2.60
N VAL A 195 -16.94 15.04 -1.74
CA VAL A 195 -16.27 16.28 -2.13
C VAL A 195 -14.80 16.11 -1.80
N ALA A 196 -13.93 16.19 -2.80
CA ALA A 196 -12.50 16.01 -2.62
C ALA A 196 -11.76 17.31 -2.89
N ASP A 197 -10.97 17.76 -1.91
CA ASP A 197 -10.01 18.84 -2.12
C ASP A 197 -8.93 18.40 -3.11
N GLU A 198 -8.46 19.31 -3.96
CA GLU A 198 -7.37 18.99 -4.90
C GLU A 198 -6.07 18.59 -4.20
N THR A 199 -5.82 19.13 -3.03
CA THR A 199 -4.66 18.88 -2.16
C THR A 199 -3.33 19.28 -2.81
N ARG A 200 -3.07 20.57 -2.86
CA ARG A 200 -1.78 21.09 -3.31
C ARG A 200 -0.65 20.73 -2.33
N PRO A 201 0.63 20.62 -2.78
CA PRO A 201 1.11 20.84 -4.16
C PRO A 201 1.09 19.60 -5.04
N PHE A 202 1.00 18.37 -4.49
CA PHE A 202 1.11 17.12 -5.27
C PHE A 202 -0.23 16.60 -5.80
N LEU A 203 -1.33 17.30 -5.50
CA LEU A 203 -2.67 17.04 -6.01
C LEU A 203 -3.17 15.61 -5.73
N GLN A 204 -2.92 15.08 -4.51
CA GLN A 204 -3.34 13.73 -4.15
C GLN A 204 -4.87 13.57 -4.18
N GLY A 205 -5.62 14.62 -3.84
CA GLY A 205 -7.06 14.62 -3.96
C GLY A 205 -7.51 14.56 -5.41
N ALA A 206 -7.00 15.46 -6.25
CA ALA A 206 -7.37 15.54 -7.66
C ALA A 206 -6.92 14.31 -8.46
N ARG A 207 -5.70 13.80 -8.22
CA ARG A 207 -5.11 12.75 -9.04
C ARG A 207 -5.44 11.34 -8.54
N LEU A 208 -5.50 11.15 -7.24
CA LEU A 208 -5.61 9.82 -6.64
C LEU A 208 -7.01 9.58 -6.04
N THR A 209 -7.51 10.49 -5.20
CA THR A 209 -8.83 10.31 -4.57
C THR A 209 -9.96 10.36 -5.58
N ALA A 210 -9.97 11.36 -6.46
CA ALA A 210 -10.97 11.45 -7.52
C ALA A 210 -10.91 10.23 -8.45
N TRP A 211 -9.71 9.76 -8.78
CA TRP A 211 -9.52 8.55 -9.59
C TRP A 211 -10.10 7.30 -8.90
N GLU A 212 -9.81 7.07 -7.61
CA GLU A 212 -10.36 5.93 -6.86
C GLU A 212 -11.90 5.96 -6.85
N MET A 213 -12.49 7.11 -6.55
CA MET A 213 -13.95 7.26 -6.51
C MET A 213 -14.59 6.99 -7.88
N VAL A 214 -13.99 7.48 -8.97
CA VAL A 214 -14.46 7.21 -10.35
C VAL A 214 -14.35 5.73 -10.69
N GLN A 215 -13.24 5.04 -10.31
CA GLN A 215 -13.09 3.60 -10.56
C GLN A 215 -14.16 2.76 -9.84
N GLU A 216 -14.63 3.24 -8.69
CA GLU A 216 -15.62 2.57 -7.85
C GLU A 216 -17.05 3.07 -8.08
N GLN A 217 -17.24 3.97 -9.05
CA GLN A 217 -18.53 4.55 -9.39
C GLN A 217 -19.20 5.31 -8.22
N ILE A 218 -18.38 5.85 -7.32
CA ILE A 218 -18.83 6.70 -6.21
C ILE A 218 -18.86 8.14 -6.70
N PRO A 219 -19.99 8.86 -6.61
CA PRO A 219 -20.08 10.25 -7.05
C PRO A 219 -19.07 11.14 -6.34
N VAL A 220 -18.24 11.86 -7.10
CA VAL A 220 -17.21 12.75 -6.57
C VAL A 220 -17.23 14.11 -7.24
N THR A 221 -17.12 15.16 -6.45
CA THR A 221 -16.92 16.55 -6.88
C THR A 221 -15.52 16.96 -6.44
N LEU A 222 -14.67 17.35 -7.38
CA LEU A 222 -13.37 17.92 -7.09
C LEU A 222 -13.50 19.43 -6.89
N ILE A 223 -12.91 19.94 -5.82
CA ILE A 223 -12.85 21.37 -5.50
C ILE A 223 -11.41 21.81 -5.30
N THR A 224 -11.15 23.12 -5.37
CA THR A 224 -9.86 23.68 -4.97
C THR A 224 -9.76 23.79 -3.45
N ASP A 225 -8.51 23.80 -2.91
CA ASP A 225 -8.30 23.79 -1.45
C ASP A 225 -8.87 25.02 -0.72
N ASN A 226 -9.18 26.08 -1.43
CA ASN A 226 -9.67 27.34 -0.90
C ASN A 226 -11.18 27.61 -1.12
N MET A 227 -11.94 26.64 -1.57
CA MET A 227 -13.39 26.76 -1.78
C MET A 227 -14.20 26.55 -0.51
#